data_651c154d421b6df3f29a879798c74c1f
#
_entry.id   651c154d421b6df3f29a879798c74c1f
#
_cell.length_a   1.000
_cell.length_b   1.000
_cell.length_c   1.000
_cell.angle_alpha   90.00
_cell.angle_beta   90.00
_cell.angle_gamma   90.00
#
_symmetry.space_group_name_H-M   'P 1'
#
loop_
_entity.id
_entity.type
_entity.pdbx_description
1 polymer ?
#
loop_
_entity_poly.entity_id
_entity_poly.type
_entity_poly.pdbx_seq_one_letter_code
_entity_poly.pdbx_strand_id
1 'polypeptide(L)' 'MKISNIDVDAALANVRQQLKDDSAVSPSLRAAIELLMVLIQILLGRVSANSSNS' A
#
# COMPACT_ATOMS: atom_id res chain seq x y z
N MET A 1 -2.20 9.96 3.23
CA MET A 1 -0.84 10.37 3.58
C MET A 1 -0.04 10.70 2.35
N LYS A 2 0.73 11.76 2.41
CA LYS A 2 1.57 12.17 1.26
C LYS A 2 3.03 12.16 1.64
N ILE A 3 3.87 11.73 0.69
CA ILE A 3 5.32 11.78 0.81
C ILE A 3 5.83 12.42 -0.48
N SER A 4 6.50 13.56 -0.37
CA SER A 4 7.05 14.28 -1.53
C SER A 4 6.02 14.46 -2.65
N ASN A 5 4.84 14.96 -2.33
CA ASN A 5 3.73 15.18 -3.26
C ASN A 5 3.08 13.89 -3.78
N ILE A 6 3.45 12.74 -3.23
CA ILE A 6 2.83 11.47 -3.59
C ILE A 6 1.77 11.14 -2.54
N ASP A 7 0.54 10.93 -2.98
CA ASP A 7 -0.52 10.44 -2.11
C ASP A 7 -0.38 8.92 -2.02
N VAL A 8 0.16 8.45 -0.91
CA VAL A 8 0.46 7.03 -0.73
C VAL A 8 -0.82 6.19 -0.74
N ASP A 9 -1.88 6.69 -0.11
CA ASP A 9 -3.14 5.94 -0.08
C ASP A 9 -3.72 5.76 -1.49
N ALA A 10 -3.68 6.82 -2.30
CA ALA A 10 -4.15 6.75 -3.67
C ALA A 10 -3.27 5.83 -4.51
N ALA A 11 -1.95 5.87 -4.31
CA ALA A 11 -1.02 5.00 -5.02
C ALA A 11 -1.29 3.53 -4.69
N LEU A 12 -1.51 3.21 -3.42
CA LEU A 12 -1.81 1.84 -2.99
C LEU A 12 -3.14 1.36 -3.57
N ALA A 13 -4.14 2.24 -3.59
CA ALA A 13 -5.45 1.91 -4.17
C ALA A 13 -5.32 1.62 -5.66
N ASN A 14 -4.50 2.41 -6.37
CA ASN A 14 -4.26 2.22 -7.79
C ASN A 14 -3.58 0.87 -8.07
N VAL A 15 -2.55 0.53 -7.29
CA VAL A 15 -1.87 -0.75 -7.43
C VAL A 15 -2.85 -1.90 -7.21
N ARG A 16 -3.68 -1.80 -6.17
CA ARG A 16 -4.65 -2.84 -5.86
C ARG A 16 -5.67 -3.00 -6.99
N GLN A 17 -6.11 -1.90 -7.57
CA GLN A 17 -7.04 -1.93 -8.69
C GLN A 17 -6.42 -2.61 -9.91
N GLN A 18 -5.17 -2.29 -10.23
CA GLN A 18 -4.48 -2.91 -11.34
C GLN A 18 -4.26 -4.40 -11.14
N LEU A 19 -4.01 -4.83 -9.92
CA LEU A 19 -3.89 -6.25 -9.61
C LEU A 19 -5.20 -6.99 -9.85
N LYS A 20 -6.33 -6.35 -9.55
CA LYS A 20 -7.64 -6.95 -9.82
C LYS A 20 -7.91 -7.08 -11.32
N ASP A 21 -7.51 -6.08 -12.08
CA ASP A 21 -7.80 -6.03 -13.51
C ASP A 21 -6.85 -6.90 -14.33
N ASP A 22 -5.67 -7.19 -13.81
CA ASP A 22 -4.66 -7.93 -14.53
C ASP A 22 -4.71 -9.41 -14.18
N SER A 23 -5.40 -10.18 -15.01
CA SER A 23 -5.53 -11.63 -14.81
C SER A 23 -4.24 -12.39 -15.17
N ALA A 24 -3.27 -11.72 -15.79
CA ALA A 24 -2.00 -12.34 -16.15
C ALA A 24 -1.02 -12.43 -14.97
N VAL A 25 -1.29 -11.69 -13.89
CA VAL A 25 -0.44 -11.73 -12.71
C VAL A 25 -0.60 -13.09 -12.02
N SER A 26 0.53 -13.75 -11.72
CA SER A 26 0.48 -15.05 -11.04
C SER A 26 -0.05 -14.88 -9.61
N PRO A 27 -0.70 -15.92 -9.05
CA PRO A 27 -1.16 -15.86 -7.67
C PRO A 27 -0.03 -15.60 -6.67
N SER A 28 1.14 -16.17 -6.90
CA SER A 28 2.31 -15.97 -6.03
C SER A 28 2.76 -14.52 -6.04
N LEU A 29 2.84 -13.91 -7.22
CA LEU A 29 3.25 -12.52 -7.33
C LEU A 29 2.20 -11.59 -6.72
N ARG A 30 0.93 -11.90 -6.95
CA ARG A 30 -0.16 -11.12 -6.37
C ARG A 30 -0.09 -11.14 -4.85
N ALA A 31 0.12 -12.32 -4.26
CA ALA A 31 0.22 -12.45 -2.82
C ALA A 31 1.41 -11.68 -2.26
N ALA A 32 2.55 -11.71 -2.95
CA ALA A 32 3.73 -10.97 -2.53
C ALA A 32 3.48 -9.46 -2.53
N ILE A 33 2.84 -8.96 -3.58
CA ILE A 33 2.54 -7.53 -3.69
C ILE A 33 1.53 -7.12 -2.60
N GLU A 34 0.50 -7.91 -2.36
CA GLU A 34 -0.47 -7.62 -1.32
C GLU A 34 0.16 -7.59 0.06
N LEU A 35 1.08 -8.52 0.33
CA LEU A 35 1.80 -8.53 1.60
C LEU A 35 2.64 -7.26 1.76
N LEU A 36 3.34 -6.85 0.71
CA LEU A 36 4.11 -5.60 0.75
C LEU A 36 3.21 -4.40 1.03
N MET A 37 2.04 -4.36 0.41
CA MET A 37 1.09 -3.27 0.63
C MET A 37 0.61 -3.24 2.08
N VAL A 38 0.34 -4.39 2.68
CA VAL A 38 -0.06 -4.47 4.07
C VAL A 38 1.06 -3.98 4.99
N LEU A 39 2.30 -4.38 4.71
CA LEU A 39 3.45 -3.93 5.49
C LEU A 39 3.63 -2.42 5.42
N ILE A 40 3.47 -1.85 4.24
CA ILE A 40 3.55 -0.40 4.05
C ILE A 40 2.47 0.30 4.88
N GLN A 41 1.25 -0.20 4.85
CA GLN A 41 0.14 0.38 5.59
C GLN A 41 0.38 0.32 7.11
N ILE A 42 0.93 -0.79 7.59
CA ILE A 42 1.27 -0.92 9.01
C ILE A 42 2.33 0.10 9.40
N LEU A 43 3.38 0.24 8.60
CA LEU A 43 4.44 1.19 8.88
C LEU A 43 3.93 2.63 8.89
N LEU A 44 3.11 2.98 7.92
CA LEU A 44 2.52 4.31 7.84
C LEU A 44 1.60 4.56 9.04
N GLY A 45 0.84 3.57 9.44
CA GLY A 45 -0.03 3.68 10.60
C GLY A 45 0.73 3.93 11.88
N ARG A 46 1.86 3.25 12.07
CA ARG A 46 2.71 3.46 13.24
C ARG A 46 3.29 4.87 13.28
N VAL A 47 3.75 5.35 12.13
CA VAL A 47 4.27 6.72 12.05
C VAL A 47 3.18 7.72 12.40
N SER A 48 1.98 7.53 11.87
CA SER A 48 0.85 8.40 12.16
C SER A 48 0.47 8.35 13.64
N ALA A 49 0.46 7.15 14.22
CA ALA A 49 0.13 6.98 15.64
C ALA A 49 1.15 7.69 16.52
N ASN A 50 2.43 7.57 16.22
CA ASN A 50 3.48 8.27 16.96
C ASN A 50 3.30 9.78 16.88
N SER A 51 2.96 10.29 15.71
CA SER A 51 2.71 11.72 15.54
C SER A 51 1.51 12.17 16.34
N SER A 52 0.47 11.34 16.42
CA SER A 52 -0.74 11.67 17.16
C SER A 52 -0.51 11.74 18.65
N ASN A 53 0.37 10.91 19.16
CA ASN A 53 0.62 10.78 20.59
C ASN A 53 1.58 11.84 21.13
N SER A 54 2.28 12.51 20.26
CA SER A 54 3.18 13.59 20.71
C SER A 54 2.44 14.90 20.87
#